data_152f0c76536ac7b03613cf698ac4d401
#
_entry.id   152f0c76536ac7b03613cf698ac4d401
#
_cell.length_a   1.000
_cell.length_b   1.000
_cell.length_c   1.000
_cell.angle_alpha   90.00
_cell.angle_beta   90.00
_cell.angle_gamma   90.00
#
_symmetry.space_group_name_H-M   'P 1'
#
loop_
_entity.id
_entity.type
_entity.pdbx_description
1 polymer ?
#
loop_
_entity_poly.entity_id
_entity_poly.type
_entity_poly.pdbx_seq_one_letter_code
_entity_poly.pdbx_strand_id
1 'polypeptide(L)'
;MLDRTRLDRDPPSTFARANWFSDLRLTRHGLIVKKTGRRIGLAEITPSEFVKFCLYFAVVLMKGLAVRMTRPSGHSVWFAPDRPRPWYILWSAMTLSGIRFAPTPASADVAFYFEDTTQGVPPSAGNLVQLNSACNDISKSRVADVFADVAGYALRLDPRTHHGPAVEKSEANGLHDGRIVTCPCDPAAGKAYQHLVDSSDGTTAFDYRTTIIGRVPRFVLVKTKPAGDRFSMHNDTVAFRELSDVFSPPELDHITRFAETMALDWAALDILRDSRSGRIYIVDVNKTDTGPAVDLSWQDRSRVMRAISRHFHAMIAGVARPDVTATAALAARSAREPMRTGYVIETPRKV
;
A
#
# COMPACT_ATOMS: atom_id res chain seq x y z
N MET A 1 -22.84 -24.99 -0.86
CA MET A 1 -23.12 -23.71 -0.20
C MET A 1 -22.39 -23.76 1.14
N LEU A 2 -21.09 -23.37 1.15
CA LEU A 2 -20.25 -23.42 2.36
C LEU A 2 -20.26 -22.03 2.97
N ASP A 3 -20.80 -21.95 4.16
CA ASP A 3 -20.88 -20.76 5.01
C ASP A 3 -19.46 -20.21 5.27
N ARG A 4 -19.12 -19.04 4.65
CA ARG A 4 -17.84 -18.37 4.78
C ARG A 4 -17.79 -17.35 5.92
N THR A 5 -18.74 -17.37 6.84
CA THR A 5 -18.92 -16.32 7.87
C THR A 5 -18.28 -16.63 9.22
N ARG A 6 -17.58 -17.75 9.39
CA ARG A 6 -16.82 -18.06 10.60
C ARG A 6 -15.40 -18.51 10.26
N LEU A 7 -14.56 -17.58 9.81
CA LEU A 7 -13.15 -17.68 10.13
C LEU A 7 -13.04 -17.32 11.61
N ASP A 8 -12.78 -18.31 12.45
CA ASP A 8 -12.46 -18.13 13.86
C ASP A 8 -11.43 -17.01 13.99
N ARG A 9 -11.89 -15.86 14.47
CA ARG A 9 -11.00 -14.81 14.95
C ARG A 9 -10.48 -15.32 16.28
N ASP A 10 -9.33 -15.96 16.25
CA ASP A 10 -8.57 -16.16 17.47
C ASP A 10 -8.50 -14.81 18.19
N PRO A 11 -8.76 -14.73 19.50
CA PRO A 11 -8.63 -13.50 20.26
C PRO A 11 -7.23 -12.94 20.01
N PRO A 12 -7.03 -11.61 20.02
CA PRO A 12 -5.75 -10.98 19.73
C PRO A 12 -4.71 -11.63 20.63
N SER A 13 -3.97 -12.57 20.07
CA SER A 13 -2.92 -13.30 20.77
C SER A 13 -1.92 -12.27 21.21
N THR A 14 -1.66 -12.25 22.50
CA THR A 14 -0.62 -11.46 23.15
C THR A 14 0.63 -11.44 22.26
N PHE A 15 0.89 -10.34 21.62
CA PHE A 15 1.85 -10.07 20.53
C PHE A 15 3.31 -10.52 20.81
N ALA A 16 3.62 -10.90 22.06
CA ALA A 16 4.99 -11.20 22.50
C ALA A 16 5.57 -12.55 21.98
N ARG A 17 4.74 -13.47 21.42
CA ARG A 17 5.16 -14.83 21.07
C ARG A 17 4.66 -15.37 19.74
N ALA A 18 4.14 -14.56 18.84
CA ALA A 18 3.69 -15.06 17.55
C ALA A 18 4.88 -15.61 16.75
N ASN A 19 4.94 -16.92 16.62
CA ASN A 19 5.87 -17.58 15.72
C ASN A 19 5.63 -17.05 14.30
N TRP A 20 6.68 -16.59 13.61
CA TRP A 20 6.60 -16.03 12.25
C TRP A 20 5.89 -16.96 11.26
N PHE A 21 5.92 -18.26 11.53
CA PHE A 21 5.28 -19.27 10.70
C PHE A 21 3.80 -19.53 11.06
N SER A 22 3.28 -18.89 12.12
CA SER A 22 1.88 -19.09 12.53
C SER A 22 0.88 -18.66 11.45
N ASP A 23 1.26 -17.73 10.58
CA ASP A 23 0.45 -17.21 9.48
C ASP A 23 0.46 -18.13 8.26
N LEU A 24 1.34 -19.12 8.27
CA LEU A 24 1.52 -20.08 7.17
C LEU A 24 1.05 -21.48 7.57
N ARG A 25 0.44 -22.19 6.63
CA ARG A 25 0.10 -23.60 6.76
C ARG A 25 0.84 -24.37 5.69
N LEU A 26 1.79 -25.21 6.11
CA LEU A 26 2.46 -26.12 5.19
C LEU A 26 1.51 -27.25 4.78
N THR A 27 1.46 -27.54 3.49
CA THR A 27 0.71 -28.64 2.90
C THR A 27 1.63 -29.44 1.97
N ARG A 28 1.24 -30.64 1.59
CA ARG A 28 2.00 -31.46 0.61
C ARG A 28 2.13 -30.80 -0.77
N HIS A 29 1.34 -29.77 -1.08
CA HIS A 29 1.33 -29.07 -2.37
C HIS A 29 1.89 -27.66 -2.29
N GLY A 30 2.41 -27.20 -1.14
CA GLY A 30 2.96 -25.86 -0.94
C GLY A 30 2.51 -25.23 0.37
N LEU A 31 2.58 -23.92 0.42
CA LEU A 31 2.21 -23.10 1.56
C LEU A 31 0.82 -22.47 1.35
N ILE A 32 0.04 -22.36 2.41
CA ILE A 32 -1.19 -21.58 2.43
C ILE A 32 -0.99 -20.41 3.40
N VAL A 33 -1.15 -19.19 2.91
CA VAL A 33 -1.24 -17.98 3.76
C VAL A 33 -2.62 -17.98 4.39
N LYS A 34 -2.71 -18.21 5.70
CA LYS A 34 -3.98 -18.44 6.40
C LYS A 34 -4.96 -17.27 6.28
N LYS A 35 -4.45 -16.03 6.29
CA LYS A 35 -5.28 -14.83 6.25
C LYS A 35 -5.96 -14.60 4.91
N THR A 36 -5.21 -14.73 3.83
CA THR A 36 -5.70 -14.46 2.47
C THR A 36 -6.24 -15.70 1.80
N GLY A 37 -5.97 -16.90 2.36
CA GLY A 37 -6.27 -18.18 1.72
C GLY A 37 -5.40 -18.46 0.49
N ARG A 38 -4.43 -17.59 0.20
CA ARG A 38 -3.53 -17.73 -0.95
C ARG A 38 -2.72 -19.00 -0.82
N ARG A 39 -2.72 -19.78 -1.87
CA ARG A 39 -1.89 -20.99 -2.02
C ARG A 39 -0.64 -20.59 -2.81
N ILE A 40 0.52 -20.88 -2.25
CA ILE A 40 1.82 -20.72 -2.89
C ILE A 40 2.32 -22.14 -3.20
N GLY A 41 2.31 -22.52 -4.47
CA GLY A 41 2.80 -23.83 -4.91
C GLY A 41 4.30 -23.96 -4.73
N LEU A 42 4.80 -25.19 -4.55
CA LEU A 42 6.25 -25.43 -4.46
C LEU A 42 7.00 -25.01 -5.74
N ALA A 43 6.31 -25.02 -6.89
CA ALA A 43 6.87 -24.59 -8.17
C ALA A 43 6.89 -23.05 -8.35
N GLU A 44 6.16 -22.29 -7.52
CA GLU A 44 6.11 -20.82 -7.60
C GLU A 44 7.32 -20.14 -6.95
N ILE A 45 8.08 -20.86 -6.12
CA ILE A 45 9.30 -20.36 -5.48
C ILE A 45 10.48 -21.16 -6.02
N THR A 46 11.27 -20.56 -6.88
CA THR A 46 12.49 -21.22 -7.33
C THR A 46 13.53 -21.27 -6.21
N PRO A 47 14.40 -22.28 -6.17
CA PRO A 47 15.48 -22.34 -5.17
C PRO A 47 16.36 -21.07 -5.17
N SER A 48 16.57 -20.45 -6.35
CA SER A 48 17.35 -19.23 -6.48
C SER A 48 16.64 -18.03 -5.82
N GLU A 49 15.33 -17.89 -5.96
CA GLU A 49 14.54 -16.82 -5.30
C GLU A 49 14.54 -17.01 -3.78
N PHE A 50 14.42 -18.25 -3.31
CA PHE A 50 14.51 -18.54 -1.89
C PHE A 50 15.88 -18.14 -1.31
N VAL A 51 16.98 -18.50 -1.98
CA VAL A 51 18.34 -18.12 -1.58
C VAL A 51 18.50 -16.59 -1.59
N LYS A 52 18.04 -15.90 -2.64
CA LYS A 52 18.07 -14.43 -2.72
C LYS A 52 17.30 -13.79 -1.57
N PHE A 53 16.14 -14.36 -1.20
CA PHE A 53 15.36 -13.89 -0.06
C PHE A 53 16.10 -14.09 1.27
N CYS A 54 16.68 -15.27 1.52
CA CYS A 54 17.46 -15.56 2.72
C CYS A 54 18.67 -14.62 2.87
N LEU A 55 19.38 -14.37 1.76
CA LEU A 55 20.50 -13.42 1.74
C LEU A 55 20.06 -11.99 2.05
N TYR A 56 18.93 -11.54 1.46
CA TYR A 56 18.37 -10.24 1.77
C TYR A 56 18.00 -10.13 3.25
N PHE A 57 17.32 -11.13 3.78
CA PHE A 57 16.93 -11.19 5.18
C PHE A 57 18.14 -11.11 6.12
N ALA A 58 19.19 -11.88 5.84
CA ALA A 58 20.43 -11.84 6.61
C ALA A 58 21.08 -10.44 6.59
N VAL A 59 21.13 -9.80 5.42
CA VAL A 59 21.65 -8.43 5.27
C VAL A 59 20.84 -7.42 6.06
N VAL A 60 19.51 -7.51 6.03
CA VAL A 60 18.62 -6.63 6.82
C VAL A 60 18.87 -6.81 8.31
N LEU A 61 18.97 -8.05 8.79
CA LEU A 61 19.27 -8.34 10.19
C LEU A 61 20.64 -7.78 10.64
N MET A 62 21.68 -8.03 9.88
CA MET A 62 23.03 -7.53 10.20
C MET A 62 23.07 -6.00 10.22
N LYS A 63 22.50 -5.35 9.21
CA LYS A 63 22.43 -3.88 9.16
C LYS A 63 21.56 -3.32 10.28
N GLY A 64 20.41 -3.96 10.56
CA GLY A 64 19.53 -3.56 11.66
C GLY A 64 20.21 -3.69 13.02
N LEU A 65 20.99 -4.76 13.25
CA LEU A 65 21.78 -4.90 14.47
C LEU A 65 22.83 -3.79 14.57
N ALA A 66 23.58 -3.53 13.48
CA ALA A 66 24.56 -2.46 13.44
C ALA A 66 23.92 -1.08 13.73
N VAL A 67 22.76 -0.77 13.15
CA VAL A 67 22.02 0.48 13.41
C VAL A 67 21.61 0.56 14.88
N ARG A 68 21.10 -0.52 15.48
CA ARG A 68 20.72 -0.58 16.88
C ARG A 68 21.88 -0.32 17.83
N MET A 69 23.06 -0.80 17.48
CA MET A 69 24.29 -0.63 18.30
C MET A 69 24.91 0.75 18.12
N THR A 70 24.85 1.35 16.92
CA THR A 70 25.57 2.59 16.61
C THR A 70 24.69 3.83 16.62
N ARG A 71 23.41 3.70 16.24
CA ARG A 71 22.47 4.81 16.06
C ARG A 71 21.04 4.37 16.42
N PRO A 72 20.78 3.95 17.69
CA PRO A 72 19.44 3.54 18.07
C PRO A 72 18.46 4.71 17.89
N SER A 73 17.35 4.45 17.23
CA SER A 73 16.24 5.39 17.22
C SER A 73 15.63 5.45 18.63
N GLY A 74 15.35 6.64 19.14
CA GLY A 74 14.61 6.81 20.39
C GLY A 74 13.14 6.38 20.30
N HIS A 75 12.65 6.04 19.08
CA HIS A 75 11.23 5.83 18.80
C HIS A 75 10.81 4.35 18.85
N SER A 76 9.53 4.16 19.15
CA SER A 76 8.87 2.85 19.19
C SER A 76 7.49 2.90 18.52
N VAL A 77 7.12 1.81 17.83
CA VAL A 77 5.85 1.70 17.11
C VAL A 77 5.11 0.45 17.58
N TRP A 78 3.84 0.63 17.93
CA TRP A 78 2.90 -0.46 18.16
C TRP A 78 2.09 -0.73 16.90
N PHE A 79 2.16 -1.97 16.40
CA PHE A 79 1.40 -2.42 15.24
C PHE A 79 0.16 -3.19 15.68
N ALA A 80 -0.97 -2.93 15.06
CA ALA A 80 -2.23 -3.62 15.33
C ALA A 80 -3.16 -3.63 14.10
N PRO A 81 -4.02 -4.65 13.95
CA PRO A 81 -4.10 -5.88 14.77
C PRO A 81 -2.93 -6.84 14.56
N ASP A 82 -2.16 -6.67 13.47
CA ASP A 82 -1.05 -7.53 13.11
C ASP A 82 0.29 -6.82 13.23
N ARG A 83 1.36 -7.62 13.26
CA ARG A 83 2.74 -7.13 13.22
C ARG A 83 3.37 -7.52 11.89
N PRO A 84 4.09 -6.59 11.18
CA PRO A 84 4.80 -6.92 9.96
C PRO A 84 5.77 -8.08 10.16
N ARG A 85 5.69 -9.07 9.27
CA ARG A 85 6.60 -10.22 9.21
C ARG A 85 7.78 -9.91 8.29
N PRO A 86 8.87 -10.70 8.32
CA PRO A 86 10.07 -10.46 7.50
C PRO A 86 9.84 -10.38 5.98
N TRP A 87 8.76 -10.94 5.48
CA TRP A 87 8.41 -10.86 4.06
C TRP A 87 7.69 -9.57 3.64
N TYR A 88 7.33 -8.69 4.60
CA TYR A 88 6.80 -7.37 4.31
C TYR A 88 7.93 -6.33 4.30
N ILE A 89 7.91 -5.43 3.33
CA ILE A 89 8.88 -4.32 3.22
C ILE A 89 8.89 -3.45 4.49
N LEU A 90 7.74 -3.25 5.11
CA LEU A 90 7.60 -2.47 6.33
C LEU A 90 8.43 -3.05 7.50
N TRP A 91 8.57 -4.38 7.60
CA TRP A 91 9.47 -5.00 8.57
C TRP A 91 10.93 -4.60 8.34
N SER A 92 11.34 -4.56 7.08
CA SER A 92 12.69 -4.12 6.70
C SER A 92 12.89 -2.64 7.03
N ALA A 93 11.90 -1.79 6.75
CA ALA A 93 11.95 -0.37 7.09
C ALA A 93 12.12 -0.16 8.61
N MET A 94 11.32 -0.86 9.43
CA MET A 94 11.44 -0.86 10.90
C MET A 94 12.84 -1.28 11.36
N THR A 95 13.32 -2.42 10.86
CA THR A 95 14.59 -3.02 11.27
C THR A 95 15.77 -2.11 10.92
N LEU A 96 15.76 -1.55 9.70
CA LEU A 96 16.85 -0.70 9.19
C LEU A 96 16.83 0.73 9.73
N SER A 97 15.69 1.21 10.22
CA SER A 97 15.58 2.53 10.86
C SER A 97 15.96 2.55 12.34
N GLY A 98 16.19 1.38 12.95
CA GLY A 98 16.48 1.27 14.37
C GLY A 98 15.27 1.54 15.28
N ILE A 99 14.08 1.70 14.73
CA ILE A 99 12.83 1.89 15.48
C ILE A 99 12.45 0.57 16.16
N ARG A 100 11.95 0.66 17.40
CA ARG A 100 11.59 -0.53 18.19
C ARG A 100 10.13 -0.93 17.98
N PHE A 101 9.87 -2.23 17.97
CA PHE A 101 8.51 -2.74 18.09
C PHE A 101 8.04 -2.64 19.54
N ALA A 102 7.00 -1.85 19.79
CA ALA A 102 6.37 -1.79 21.11
C ALA A 102 5.38 -2.96 21.28
N PRO A 103 5.37 -3.63 22.45
CA PRO A 103 4.44 -4.75 22.69
C PRO A 103 3.00 -4.28 22.97
N THR A 104 2.84 -3.07 23.47
CA THR A 104 1.53 -2.49 23.84
C THR A 104 1.46 -1.02 23.43
N PRO A 105 0.25 -0.45 23.27
CA PRO A 105 0.11 0.98 23.03
C PRO A 105 0.78 1.85 24.08
N ALA A 106 0.69 1.46 25.37
CA ALA A 106 1.27 2.21 26.48
C ALA A 106 2.80 2.33 26.43
N SER A 107 3.48 1.46 25.68
CA SER A 107 4.94 1.45 25.52
C SER A 107 5.40 2.00 24.16
N ALA A 108 4.49 2.58 23.39
CA ALA A 108 4.73 3.08 22.04
C ALA A 108 4.68 4.61 21.98
N ASP A 109 5.45 5.17 21.06
CA ASP A 109 5.34 6.59 20.69
C ASP A 109 4.30 6.82 19.59
N VAL A 110 4.09 5.82 18.74
CA VAL A 110 3.17 5.87 17.58
C VAL A 110 2.47 4.51 17.43
N ALA A 111 1.20 4.53 17.08
CA ALA A 111 0.46 3.36 16.65
C ALA A 111 0.44 3.26 15.12
N PHE A 112 0.41 2.05 14.59
CA PHE A 112 0.36 1.80 13.16
C PHE A 112 -0.66 0.71 12.85
N TYR A 113 -1.66 1.05 12.02
CA TYR A 113 -2.63 0.07 11.55
C TYR A 113 -2.00 -0.80 10.46
N PHE A 114 -1.83 -2.06 10.77
CA PHE A 114 -1.27 -3.05 9.86
C PHE A 114 -2.14 -4.31 9.85
N GLU A 115 -2.81 -4.55 8.74
CA GLU A 115 -3.68 -5.70 8.52
C GLU A 115 -3.71 -6.04 7.03
N ASP A 116 -3.49 -7.32 6.71
CA ASP A 116 -3.53 -7.81 5.32
C ASP A 116 -4.98 -8.16 4.92
N THR A 117 -5.79 -7.11 4.79
CA THR A 117 -7.21 -7.19 4.41
C THR A 117 -7.54 -6.08 3.42
N THR A 118 -8.58 -6.30 2.60
CA THR A 118 -9.10 -5.27 1.69
C THR A 118 -9.85 -4.18 2.45
N GLN A 119 -10.69 -4.59 3.40
CA GLN A 119 -11.44 -3.73 4.30
C GLN A 119 -11.20 -4.16 5.73
N GLY A 120 -11.07 -3.22 6.64
CA GLY A 120 -10.82 -3.53 8.03
C GLY A 120 -11.17 -2.37 8.96
N VAL A 121 -11.17 -2.66 10.25
CA VAL A 121 -11.46 -1.65 11.29
C VAL A 121 -10.22 -1.51 12.18
N PRO A 122 -9.56 -0.35 12.16
CA PRO A 122 -8.41 -0.13 13.02
C PRO A 122 -8.79 -0.27 14.50
N PRO A 123 -8.01 -1.02 15.30
CA PRO A 123 -8.24 -1.07 16.74
C PRO A 123 -7.90 0.28 17.36
N SER A 124 -8.54 0.60 18.49
CA SER A 124 -8.24 1.82 19.23
C SER A 124 -6.81 1.80 19.77
N ALA A 125 -6.10 2.87 19.56
CA ALA A 125 -4.74 3.10 20.09
C ALA A 125 -4.72 4.15 21.22
N GLY A 126 -5.87 4.49 21.79
CA GLY A 126 -5.99 5.55 22.80
C GLY A 126 -5.60 6.91 22.25
N ASN A 127 -4.71 7.62 22.94
CA ASN A 127 -4.27 8.97 22.56
C ASN A 127 -3.06 8.98 21.60
N LEU A 128 -2.60 7.82 21.13
CA LEU A 128 -1.47 7.77 20.19
C LEU A 128 -1.88 8.26 18.81
N VAL A 129 -0.98 8.96 18.13
CA VAL A 129 -1.11 9.17 16.69
C VAL A 129 -1.12 7.82 16.01
N GLN A 130 -2.13 7.56 15.20
CA GLN A 130 -2.33 6.27 14.54
C GLN A 130 -2.16 6.41 13.02
N LEU A 131 -1.06 5.89 12.50
CA LEU A 131 -0.74 5.89 11.08
C LEU A 131 -1.51 4.80 10.33
N ASN A 132 -1.80 5.03 9.07
CA ASN A 132 -2.52 4.15 8.14
C ASN A 132 -3.95 3.76 8.58
N SER A 133 -4.47 4.33 9.66
CA SER A 133 -5.77 3.97 10.24
C SER A 133 -6.95 4.57 9.49
N ALA A 134 -6.78 5.71 8.85
CA ALA A 134 -7.84 6.35 8.09
C ALA A 134 -8.07 5.69 6.72
N CYS A 135 -7.11 4.91 6.20
CA CYS A 135 -7.29 4.07 5.02
C CYS A 135 -7.77 2.67 5.41
N ASN A 136 -9.07 2.49 5.55
CA ASN A 136 -9.69 1.24 5.97
C ASN A 136 -10.33 0.43 4.84
N ASP A 137 -10.35 0.96 3.61
CA ASP A 137 -10.86 0.30 2.41
C ASP A 137 -9.91 0.55 1.22
N ILE A 138 -9.38 -0.54 0.66
CA ILE A 138 -8.56 -0.58 -0.56
C ILE A 138 -9.19 -1.48 -1.63
N SER A 139 -10.52 -1.63 -1.63
CA SER A 139 -11.23 -2.33 -2.71
C SER A 139 -10.98 -1.66 -4.06
N LYS A 140 -11.07 -2.43 -5.12
CA LYS A 140 -10.76 -1.93 -6.48
C LYS A 140 -11.70 -0.81 -6.91
N SER A 141 -12.98 -0.89 -6.51
CA SER A 141 -13.95 0.18 -6.73
C SER A 141 -13.58 1.45 -5.96
N ARG A 142 -13.25 1.36 -4.67
CA ARG A 142 -12.83 2.53 -3.86
C ARG A 142 -11.59 3.20 -4.43
N VAL A 143 -10.58 2.42 -4.80
CA VAL A 143 -9.35 2.93 -5.42
C VAL A 143 -9.67 3.66 -6.72
N ALA A 144 -10.51 3.07 -7.58
CA ALA A 144 -10.87 3.66 -8.88
C ALA A 144 -11.73 4.93 -8.74
N ASP A 145 -12.63 4.98 -7.75
CA ASP A 145 -13.48 6.14 -7.48
C ASP A 145 -12.63 7.34 -6.99
N VAL A 146 -11.75 7.12 -6.00
CA VAL A 146 -10.83 8.17 -5.51
C VAL A 146 -9.86 8.60 -6.61
N PHE A 147 -9.40 7.67 -7.45
CA PHE A 147 -8.56 8.02 -8.58
C PHE A 147 -9.29 8.95 -9.56
N ALA A 148 -10.54 8.66 -9.88
CA ALA A 148 -11.34 9.48 -10.78
C ALA A 148 -11.56 10.90 -10.23
N ASP A 149 -11.85 11.02 -8.93
CA ASP A 149 -12.03 12.32 -8.24
C ASP A 149 -10.76 13.18 -8.29
N VAL A 150 -9.59 12.55 -8.15
CA VAL A 150 -8.30 13.26 -8.13
C VAL A 150 -7.79 13.57 -9.53
N ALA A 151 -7.86 12.60 -10.44
CA ALA A 151 -7.28 12.72 -11.78
C ALA A 151 -8.19 13.41 -12.79
N GLY A 152 -9.52 13.45 -12.53
CA GLY A 152 -10.52 14.02 -13.43
C GLY A 152 -10.89 13.10 -14.61
N TYR A 153 -10.50 11.84 -14.57
CA TYR A 153 -10.90 10.81 -15.54
C TYR A 153 -11.02 9.43 -14.89
N ALA A 154 -11.97 8.64 -15.39
CA ALA A 154 -12.33 7.38 -14.76
C ALA A 154 -11.39 6.23 -15.15
N LEU A 155 -11.09 5.37 -14.18
CA LEU A 155 -10.56 4.02 -14.39
C LEU A 155 -11.71 3.00 -14.44
N ARG A 156 -12.71 3.18 -13.56
CA ARG A 156 -13.88 2.31 -13.47
C ARG A 156 -14.82 2.51 -14.66
N LEU A 157 -15.47 1.46 -15.09
CA LEU A 157 -16.51 1.49 -16.12
C LEU A 157 -17.73 0.65 -15.70
N ASP A 158 -18.89 0.95 -16.31
CA ASP A 158 -20.06 0.07 -16.23
C ASP A 158 -20.00 -0.96 -17.36
N PRO A 159 -19.87 -2.27 -17.03
CA PRO A 159 -19.74 -3.30 -18.04
C PRO A 159 -21.03 -3.50 -18.89
N ARG A 160 -22.19 -2.98 -18.46
CA ARG A 160 -23.44 -3.07 -19.22
C ARG A 160 -23.48 -2.07 -20.38
N THR A 161 -22.82 -0.93 -20.22
CA THR A 161 -22.87 0.18 -21.19
C THR A 161 -21.58 0.37 -21.96
N HIS A 162 -20.47 -0.18 -21.45
CA HIS A 162 -19.18 -0.15 -22.14
C HIS A 162 -19.23 -1.07 -23.37
N HIS A 163 -18.51 -0.70 -24.42
CA HIS A 163 -18.33 -1.53 -25.64
C HIS A 163 -16.84 -1.81 -25.85
N GLY A 164 -16.49 -3.09 -25.93
CA GLY A 164 -15.11 -3.54 -26.16
C GLY A 164 -14.47 -4.21 -24.95
N PRO A 165 -13.13 -4.33 -24.94
CA PRO A 165 -12.42 -5.03 -23.88
C PRO A 165 -12.39 -4.22 -22.57
N ALA A 166 -12.58 -4.92 -21.47
CA ALA A 166 -12.48 -4.40 -20.11
C ALA A 166 -11.69 -5.38 -19.23
N VAL A 167 -11.18 -4.90 -18.11
CA VAL A 167 -10.56 -5.75 -17.07
C VAL A 167 -11.57 -6.02 -15.96
N GLU A 168 -11.89 -7.29 -15.75
CA GLU A 168 -12.63 -7.77 -14.59
C GLU A 168 -11.66 -8.30 -13.54
N LYS A 169 -11.79 -7.88 -12.29
CA LYS A 169 -11.01 -8.38 -11.14
C LYS A 169 -11.84 -8.38 -9.86
N SER A 170 -11.47 -9.21 -8.90
CA SER A 170 -12.12 -9.20 -7.59
C SER A 170 -11.93 -7.87 -6.87
N GLU A 171 -12.96 -7.45 -6.14
CA GLU A 171 -12.86 -6.33 -5.19
C GLU A 171 -11.82 -6.59 -4.10
N ALA A 172 -11.70 -7.86 -3.70
CA ALA A 172 -10.74 -8.28 -2.69
C ALA A 172 -9.30 -8.20 -3.20
N ASN A 173 -8.43 -7.61 -2.37
CA ASN A 173 -7.01 -7.48 -2.68
C ASN A 173 -6.27 -8.83 -2.60
N GLY A 174 -5.18 -8.98 -3.38
CA GLY A 174 -4.27 -10.13 -3.33
C GLY A 174 -4.75 -11.41 -4.00
N LEU A 175 -5.88 -11.42 -4.72
CA LEU A 175 -6.38 -12.62 -5.41
C LEU A 175 -5.74 -12.86 -6.77
N HIS A 176 -5.19 -11.86 -7.41
CA HIS A 176 -4.52 -11.93 -8.72
C HIS A 176 -5.35 -12.63 -9.81
N ASP A 177 -6.67 -12.37 -9.82
CA ASP A 177 -7.65 -13.01 -10.71
C ASP A 177 -8.12 -12.10 -11.85
N GLY A 178 -7.33 -11.06 -12.15
CA GLY A 178 -7.62 -10.13 -13.23
C GLY A 178 -7.68 -10.84 -14.58
N ARG A 179 -8.73 -10.58 -15.36
CA ARG A 179 -8.91 -11.12 -16.72
C ARG A 179 -9.52 -10.09 -17.65
N ILE A 180 -9.28 -10.24 -18.94
CA ILE A 180 -9.94 -9.44 -19.96
C ILE A 180 -11.31 -10.06 -20.25
N VAL A 181 -12.35 -9.24 -20.28
CA VAL A 181 -13.70 -9.57 -20.67
C VAL A 181 -14.15 -8.67 -21.81
N THR A 182 -15.10 -9.14 -22.63
CA THR A 182 -15.69 -8.32 -23.67
C THR A 182 -17.02 -7.75 -23.18
N CYS A 183 -17.18 -6.44 -23.20
CA CYS A 183 -18.40 -5.73 -22.87
C CYS A 183 -19.19 -5.37 -24.15
N PRO A 184 -20.54 -5.23 -24.09
CA PRO A 184 -21.35 -5.23 -22.86
C PRO A 184 -21.52 -6.64 -22.25
N CYS A 185 -21.53 -6.71 -20.91
CA CYS A 185 -21.79 -7.94 -20.16
C CYS A 185 -22.42 -7.64 -18.80
N ASP A 186 -23.07 -8.63 -18.21
CA ASP A 186 -23.63 -8.49 -16.86
C ASP A 186 -22.51 -8.53 -15.80
N PRO A 187 -22.52 -7.59 -14.84
CA PRO A 187 -21.54 -7.57 -13.77
C PRO A 187 -21.71 -8.76 -12.83
N ALA A 188 -20.61 -9.44 -12.54
CA ALA A 188 -20.58 -10.50 -11.54
C ALA A 188 -20.45 -9.91 -10.12
N ALA A 189 -21.09 -10.54 -9.13
CA ALA A 189 -21.04 -10.11 -7.75
C ALA A 189 -19.60 -10.15 -7.20
N GLY A 190 -19.18 -9.12 -6.48
CA GLY A 190 -17.84 -9.01 -5.90
C GLY A 190 -16.72 -8.74 -6.91
N LYS A 191 -17.06 -8.31 -8.12
CA LYS A 191 -16.11 -7.93 -9.19
C LYS A 191 -16.17 -6.43 -9.47
N ALA A 192 -15.01 -5.85 -9.72
CA ALA A 192 -14.82 -4.52 -10.27
C ALA A 192 -14.47 -4.60 -11.76
N TYR A 193 -14.94 -3.62 -12.53
CA TYR A 193 -14.68 -3.50 -13.95
C TYR A 193 -13.94 -2.20 -14.24
N GLN A 194 -12.82 -2.30 -14.96
CA GLN A 194 -11.91 -1.20 -15.23
C GLN A 194 -11.56 -1.14 -16.71
N HIS A 195 -11.22 0.05 -17.20
CA HIS A 195 -10.65 0.20 -18.51
C HIS A 195 -9.40 -0.68 -18.68
N LEU A 196 -9.27 -1.31 -19.84
CA LEU A 196 -8.05 -2.02 -20.19
C LEU A 196 -6.98 -0.99 -20.53
N VAL A 197 -6.11 -0.69 -19.56
CA VAL A 197 -4.98 0.20 -19.77
C VAL A 197 -3.87 -0.58 -20.47
N ASP A 198 -3.51 -0.17 -21.67
CA ASP A 198 -2.39 -0.76 -22.39
C ASP A 198 -1.09 -0.06 -22.03
N SER A 199 -0.38 -0.57 -21.03
CA SER A 199 0.90 -0.04 -20.59
C SER A 199 2.08 -0.76 -21.22
N SER A 200 1.97 -1.08 -22.53
CA SER A 200 3.03 -1.78 -23.26
C SER A 200 3.58 -0.96 -24.42
N ASP A 201 4.80 -1.30 -24.85
CA ASP A 201 5.40 -0.83 -26.11
C ASP A 201 5.13 -1.79 -27.29
N GLY A 202 4.22 -2.75 -27.10
CA GLY A 202 3.89 -3.81 -28.04
C GLY A 202 4.58 -5.15 -27.75
N THR A 203 5.72 -5.14 -27.08
CA THR A 203 6.49 -6.34 -26.69
C THR A 203 6.56 -6.50 -25.19
N THR A 204 6.78 -5.41 -24.47
CA THR A 204 7.00 -5.35 -23.03
C THR A 204 5.90 -4.51 -22.37
N ALA A 205 5.26 -5.05 -21.34
CA ALA A 205 4.34 -4.33 -20.47
C ALA A 205 5.09 -3.78 -19.26
N PHE A 206 4.72 -2.57 -18.84
CA PHE A 206 5.33 -1.83 -17.72
C PHE A 206 4.34 -1.65 -16.59
N ASP A 207 4.82 -1.84 -15.35
CA ASP A 207 4.09 -1.57 -14.10
C ASP A 207 4.99 -0.69 -13.21
N TYR A 208 4.48 0.46 -12.81
CA TYR A 208 5.21 1.46 -12.02
C TYR A 208 4.81 1.35 -10.56
N ARG A 209 5.40 0.40 -9.83
CA ARG A 209 5.13 0.24 -8.41
C ARG A 209 5.75 1.37 -7.60
N THR A 210 4.90 2.31 -7.19
CA THR A 210 5.29 3.56 -6.52
C THR A 210 5.11 3.44 -5.02
N THR A 211 6.20 3.61 -4.26
CA THR A 211 6.19 3.53 -2.80
C THR A 211 5.77 4.86 -2.18
N ILE A 212 4.75 4.83 -1.33
CA ILE A 212 4.24 5.95 -0.55
C ILE A 212 4.71 5.82 0.89
N ILE A 213 5.31 6.89 1.44
CA ILE A 213 5.68 6.98 2.87
C ILE A 213 5.39 8.40 3.35
N GLY A 214 4.51 8.53 4.35
CA GLY A 214 4.04 9.81 4.87
C GLY A 214 3.19 10.56 3.84
N ARG A 215 2.33 9.85 3.12
CA ARG A 215 1.42 10.33 2.06
C ARG A 215 2.12 10.93 0.85
N VAL A 216 3.42 10.72 0.70
CA VAL A 216 4.23 11.27 -0.39
C VAL A 216 4.89 10.13 -1.16
N PRO A 217 4.88 10.14 -2.50
CA PRO A 217 5.64 9.19 -3.30
C PRO A 217 7.14 9.38 -3.04
N ARG A 218 7.89 8.27 -2.98
CA ARG A 218 9.32 8.31 -2.61
C ARG A 218 10.24 7.78 -3.69
N PHE A 219 9.84 6.72 -4.37
CA PHE A 219 10.56 6.11 -5.49
C PHE A 219 9.63 5.16 -6.24
N VAL A 220 10.08 4.72 -7.39
CA VAL A 220 9.37 3.78 -8.27
C VAL A 220 10.19 2.53 -8.48
N LEU A 221 9.57 1.37 -8.39
CA LEU A 221 10.09 0.12 -8.93
C LEU A 221 9.41 -0.13 -10.28
N VAL A 222 10.16 0.07 -11.35
CA VAL A 222 9.66 -0.22 -12.70
C VAL A 222 9.81 -1.72 -12.93
N LYS A 223 8.67 -2.39 -13.12
CA LYS A 223 8.60 -3.81 -13.40
C LYS A 223 8.27 -4.01 -14.87
N THR A 224 8.90 -4.98 -15.50
CA THR A 224 8.61 -5.36 -16.88
C THR A 224 8.15 -6.80 -16.96
N LYS A 225 7.29 -7.06 -17.96
CA LYS A 225 6.74 -8.38 -18.30
C LYS A 225 6.54 -8.49 -19.80
N PRO A 226 6.45 -9.69 -20.38
CA PRO A 226 5.99 -9.82 -21.74
C PRO A 226 4.57 -9.24 -21.89
N ALA A 227 4.31 -8.49 -22.96
CA ALA A 227 3.00 -7.82 -23.16
C ALA A 227 1.82 -8.82 -23.18
N GLY A 228 2.05 -10.05 -23.68
CA GLY A 228 1.06 -11.13 -23.69
C GLY A 228 0.77 -11.74 -22.31
N ASP A 229 1.65 -11.51 -21.32
CA ASP A 229 1.54 -12.09 -19.96
C ASP A 229 1.45 -11.02 -18.86
N ARG A 230 0.78 -9.91 -19.19
CA ARG A 230 0.66 -8.72 -18.31
C ARG A 230 0.03 -8.98 -16.95
N PHE A 231 -0.76 -10.03 -16.79
CA PHE A 231 -1.37 -10.42 -15.51
C PHE A 231 -0.53 -11.43 -14.71
N SER A 232 0.62 -11.86 -15.23
CA SER A 232 1.56 -12.74 -14.52
C SER A 232 2.08 -12.07 -13.24
N MET A 233 2.37 -12.91 -12.24
CA MET A 233 3.06 -12.48 -11.02
C MET A 233 4.58 -12.42 -11.19
N HIS A 234 5.12 -13.09 -12.21
CA HIS A 234 6.55 -13.07 -12.52
C HIS A 234 6.89 -11.83 -13.33
N ASN A 235 7.98 -11.17 -12.98
CA ASN A 235 8.52 -10.05 -13.72
C ASN A 235 9.81 -10.50 -14.45
N ASP A 236 10.03 -9.99 -15.64
CA ASP A 236 11.30 -10.20 -16.35
C ASP A 236 12.41 -9.38 -15.68
N THR A 237 12.12 -8.13 -15.38
CA THR A 237 13.03 -7.24 -14.67
C THR A 237 12.31 -6.36 -13.67
N VAL A 238 13.05 -5.96 -12.63
CA VAL A 238 12.63 -4.90 -11.71
C VAL A 238 13.78 -3.95 -11.50
N ALA A 239 13.56 -2.65 -11.69
CA ALA A 239 14.59 -1.62 -11.55
C ALA A 239 14.11 -0.46 -10.67
N PHE A 240 14.99 0.03 -9.79
CA PHE A 240 14.76 1.26 -9.03
C PHE A 240 14.88 2.48 -9.94
N ARG A 241 13.94 3.42 -9.84
CA ARG A 241 13.97 4.72 -10.52
C ARG A 241 13.59 5.83 -9.54
N GLU A 242 14.18 7.00 -9.75
CA GLU A 242 13.71 8.22 -9.09
C GLU A 242 12.36 8.64 -9.69
N LEU A 243 11.56 9.35 -8.93
CA LEU A 243 10.21 9.75 -9.35
C LEU A 243 10.23 10.60 -10.63
N SER A 244 11.19 11.54 -10.72
CA SER A 244 11.36 12.44 -11.86
C SER A 244 11.75 11.74 -13.16
N ASP A 245 12.31 10.52 -13.07
CA ASP A 245 12.69 9.73 -14.25
C ASP A 245 11.46 9.06 -14.90
N VAL A 246 10.33 9.00 -14.15
CA VAL A 246 9.14 8.24 -14.54
C VAL A 246 7.90 9.11 -14.67
N PHE A 247 7.72 10.06 -13.76
CA PHE A 247 6.51 10.88 -13.68
C PHE A 247 6.82 12.36 -13.86
N SER A 248 5.97 13.02 -14.63
CA SER A 248 5.96 14.49 -14.73
C SER A 248 5.43 15.15 -13.45
N PRO A 249 5.73 16.46 -13.22
CA PRO A 249 5.22 17.15 -12.05
C PRO A 249 3.69 17.10 -11.86
N PRO A 250 2.84 17.24 -12.90
CA PRO A 250 1.38 17.08 -12.74
C PRO A 250 0.98 15.64 -12.33
N GLU A 251 1.66 14.61 -12.82
CA GLU A 251 1.39 13.23 -12.42
C GLU A 251 1.79 12.98 -10.97
N LEU A 252 2.91 13.54 -10.53
CA LEU A 252 3.33 13.48 -9.11
C LEU A 252 2.33 14.18 -8.19
N ASP A 253 1.74 15.30 -8.63
CA ASP A 253 0.66 15.95 -7.91
C ASP A 253 -0.58 15.05 -7.80
N HIS A 254 -1.00 14.39 -8.90
CA HIS A 254 -2.10 13.43 -8.86
C HIS A 254 -1.81 12.27 -7.90
N ILE A 255 -0.60 11.68 -7.94
CA ILE A 255 -0.21 10.58 -7.05
C ILE A 255 -0.22 11.04 -5.59
N THR A 256 0.28 12.24 -5.31
CA THR A 256 0.32 12.80 -3.95
C THR A 256 -1.10 13.06 -3.43
N ARG A 257 -1.95 13.77 -4.20
CA ARG A 257 -3.35 14.02 -3.81
C ARG A 257 -4.15 12.72 -3.63
N PHE A 258 -3.89 11.72 -4.47
CA PHE A 258 -4.49 10.39 -4.28
C PHE A 258 -4.07 9.77 -2.95
N ALA A 259 -2.78 9.78 -2.63
CA ALA A 259 -2.26 9.23 -1.37
C ALA A 259 -2.80 9.98 -0.14
N GLU A 260 -2.97 11.30 -0.24
CA GLU A 260 -3.58 12.14 0.80
C GLU A 260 -5.07 11.83 0.97
N THR A 261 -5.84 11.76 -0.13
CA THR A 261 -7.28 11.47 -0.11
C THR A 261 -7.59 10.06 0.42
N MET A 262 -6.75 9.09 0.06
CA MET A 262 -6.81 7.72 0.60
C MET A 262 -6.21 7.60 2.00
N ALA A 263 -5.59 8.64 2.54
CA ALA A 263 -4.86 8.66 3.82
C ALA A 263 -3.80 7.55 3.95
N LEU A 264 -2.98 7.39 2.91
CA LEU A 264 -1.95 6.35 2.82
C LEU A 264 -0.64 6.82 3.46
N ASP A 265 -0.46 6.60 4.75
CA ASP A 265 0.82 6.91 5.40
C ASP A 265 1.92 5.91 4.98
N TRP A 266 1.53 4.69 4.60
CA TRP A 266 2.39 3.66 4.01
C TRP A 266 1.61 2.81 3.02
N ALA A 267 2.08 2.75 1.78
CA ALA A 267 1.54 1.86 0.76
C ALA A 267 2.51 1.70 -0.41
N ALA A 268 2.25 0.71 -1.27
CA ALA A 268 2.72 0.68 -2.64
C ALA A 268 1.52 0.80 -3.58
N LEU A 269 1.62 1.69 -4.57
CA LEU A 269 0.63 1.88 -5.62
C LEU A 269 1.10 1.15 -6.87
N ASP A 270 0.24 0.36 -7.50
CA ASP A 270 0.49 -0.16 -8.83
C ASP A 270 -0.10 0.84 -9.83
N ILE A 271 0.77 1.45 -10.65
CA ILE A 271 0.41 2.50 -11.61
C ILE A 271 0.71 1.99 -13.02
N LEU A 272 -0.21 2.17 -13.93
CA LEU A 272 -0.03 1.89 -15.35
C LEU A 272 -0.08 3.20 -16.14
N ARG A 273 0.72 3.28 -17.22
CA ARG A 273 0.65 4.39 -18.18
C ARG A 273 0.08 3.86 -19.49
N ASP A 274 -1.04 4.38 -19.91
CA ASP A 274 -1.62 4.03 -21.22
C ASP A 274 -0.72 4.55 -22.34
N SER A 275 -0.27 3.63 -23.20
CA SER A 275 0.67 3.91 -24.29
C SER A 275 0.07 4.82 -25.37
N ARG A 276 -1.27 4.88 -25.50
CA ARG A 276 -1.95 5.69 -26.51
C ARG A 276 -2.18 7.13 -26.06
N SER A 277 -2.67 7.30 -24.83
CA SER A 277 -3.03 8.62 -24.29
C SER A 277 -1.91 9.24 -23.45
N GLY A 278 -0.91 8.46 -23.03
CA GLY A 278 0.12 8.86 -22.07
C GLY A 278 -0.39 9.03 -20.64
N ARG A 279 -1.69 8.86 -20.36
CA ARG A 279 -2.29 9.03 -19.03
C ARG A 279 -1.87 7.92 -18.09
N ILE A 280 -1.64 8.28 -16.83
CA ILE A 280 -1.39 7.30 -15.77
C ILE A 280 -2.71 6.86 -15.12
N TYR A 281 -2.74 5.63 -14.62
CA TYR A 281 -3.87 5.06 -13.88
C TYR A 281 -3.36 4.35 -12.64
N ILE A 282 -3.85 4.72 -11.46
CA ILE A 282 -3.59 3.99 -10.22
C ILE A 282 -4.59 2.84 -10.15
N VAL A 283 -4.10 1.62 -10.39
CA VAL A 283 -4.95 0.43 -10.58
C VAL A 283 -5.06 -0.44 -9.34
N ASP A 284 -4.17 -0.23 -8.37
CA ASP A 284 -4.15 -0.98 -7.11
C ASP A 284 -3.41 -0.26 -5.99
N VAL A 285 -3.83 -0.55 -4.74
CA VAL A 285 -3.20 -0.06 -3.50
C VAL A 285 -2.85 -1.25 -2.62
N ASN A 286 -1.59 -1.32 -2.20
CA ASN A 286 -1.08 -2.37 -1.31
C ASN A 286 -0.54 -1.75 -0.02
N LYS A 287 -1.29 -1.86 1.09
CA LYS A 287 -0.87 -1.39 2.44
C LYS A 287 0.13 -2.33 3.11
N THR A 288 0.13 -3.59 2.71
CA THR A 288 0.93 -4.69 3.28
C THR A 288 1.82 -5.31 2.21
N ASP A 289 2.56 -4.43 1.50
CA ASP A 289 3.33 -4.89 0.38
C ASP A 289 4.48 -5.83 0.79
N THR A 290 4.63 -6.91 0.01
CA THR A 290 5.69 -7.89 0.19
C THR A 290 6.92 -7.50 -0.61
N GLY A 291 8.08 -7.88 -0.16
CA GLY A 291 9.30 -7.62 -0.89
C GLY A 291 10.55 -7.52 -0.03
N PRO A 292 11.64 -7.01 -0.62
CA PRO A 292 11.75 -6.43 -1.95
C PRO A 292 11.62 -7.49 -3.04
N ALA A 293 11.31 -7.03 -4.27
CA ALA A 293 11.26 -7.93 -5.41
C ALA A 293 12.59 -8.68 -5.56
N VAL A 294 12.51 -10.00 -5.72
CA VAL A 294 13.70 -10.87 -5.84
C VAL A 294 14.53 -10.61 -7.09
N ASP A 295 13.91 -9.95 -8.08
CA ASP A 295 14.53 -9.61 -9.37
C ASP A 295 15.30 -8.29 -9.35
N LEU A 296 15.25 -7.55 -8.23
CA LEU A 296 16.08 -6.35 -8.05
C LEU A 296 17.57 -6.68 -7.99
N SER A 297 18.39 -5.89 -8.68
CA SER A 297 19.84 -5.91 -8.49
C SER A 297 20.25 -5.60 -7.04
N TRP A 298 21.42 -6.05 -6.59
CA TRP A 298 21.94 -5.70 -5.26
C TRP A 298 22.12 -4.20 -5.06
N GLN A 299 22.46 -3.48 -6.12
CA GLN A 299 22.58 -2.03 -6.09
C GLN A 299 21.22 -1.40 -5.82
N ASP A 300 20.19 -1.80 -6.54
CA ASP A 300 18.83 -1.27 -6.39
C ASP A 300 18.21 -1.70 -5.07
N ARG A 301 18.45 -2.95 -4.60
CA ARG A 301 18.06 -3.35 -3.23
C ARG A 301 18.66 -2.43 -2.18
N SER A 302 19.93 -2.05 -2.35
CA SER A 302 20.61 -1.13 -1.43
C SER A 302 20.00 0.27 -1.48
N ARG A 303 19.56 0.74 -2.66
CA ARG A 303 18.82 2.01 -2.80
C ARG A 303 17.47 1.94 -2.10
N VAL A 304 16.69 0.88 -2.35
CA VAL A 304 15.41 0.65 -1.65
C VAL A 304 15.59 0.65 -0.13
N MET A 305 16.53 -0.15 0.40
CA MET A 305 16.80 -0.22 1.84
C MET A 305 17.11 1.16 2.44
N ARG A 306 17.94 1.96 1.77
CA ARG A 306 18.25 3.33 2.23
C ARG A 306 17.04 4.25 2.17
N ALA A 307 16.26 4.19 1.10
CA ALA A 307 15.07 5.02 0.93
C ALA A 307 14.01 4.70 1.98
N ILE A 308 13.62 3.42 2.13
CA ILE A 308 12.59 3.02 3.09
C ILE A 308 12.98 3.34 4.54
N SER A 309 14.23 3.03 4.94
CA SER A 309 14.69 3.30 6.32
C SER A 309 14.71 4.79 6.63
N ARG A 310 15.24 5.61 5.72
CA ARG A 310 15.33 7.07 5.90
C ARG A 310 13.94 7.71 5.98
N HIS A 311 13.07 7.41 5.02
CA HIS A 311 11.75 8.03 4.95
C HIS A 311 10.80 7.52 6.03
N PHE A 312 10.88 6.24 6.39
CA PHE A 312 10.10 5.69 7.49
C PHE A 312 10.53 6.29 8.83
N HIS A 313 11.84 6.39 9.09
CA HIS A 313 12.34 7.05 10.29
C HIS A 313 11.87 8.51 10.37
N ALA A 314 11.96 9.26 9.28
CA ALA A 314 11.53 10.66 9.23
C ALA A 314 10.02 10.80 9.50
N MET A 315 9.20 9.91 8.94
CA MET A 315 7.76 9.88 9.19
C MET A 315 7.45 9.64 10.65
N ILE A 316 8.05 8.63 11.28
CA ILE A 316 7.82 8.31 12.70
C ILE A 316 8.32 9.46 13.60
N ALA A 317 9.51 9.99 13.35
CA ALA A 317 10.07 11.09 14.14
C ALA A 317 9.23 12.38 14.06
N GLY A 318 8.63 12.63 12.88
CA GLY A 318 7.77 13.80 12.68
C GLY A 318 6.44 13.74 13.43
N VAL A 319 5.89 12.53 13.63
CA VAL A 319 4.62 12.37 14.37
C VAL A 319 4.82 12.08 15.85
N ALA A 320 5.93 11.47 16.25
CA ALA A 320 6.26 11.18 17.66
C ALA A 320 6.65 12.44 18.46
N ARG A 321 7.11 13.48 17.75
CA ARG A 321 7.36 14.82 18.30
C ARG A 321 6.53 15.81 17.51
N PRO A 322 5.23 15.96 17.80
CA PRO A 322 4.46 17.01 17.16
C PRO A 322 5.15 18.33 17.51
N ASP A 323 5.53 19.05 16.46
CA ASP A 323 6.19 20.35 16.60
C ASP A 323 5.21 21.28 17.34
N VAL A 324 5.47 21.57 18.60
CA VAL A 324 4.59 22.40 19.47
C VAL A 324 4.36 23.76 18.83
N THR A 325 5.31 24.21 17.99
CA THR A 325 5.21 25.44 17.19
C THR A 325 4.21 25.31 16.05
N ALA A 326 4.12 24.16 15.37
CA ALA A 326 3.15 23.91 14.28
C ALA A 326 1.71 23.80 14.83
N THR A 327 1.54 23.14 15.97
CA THR A 327 0.24 23.01 16.66
C THR A 327 -0.22 24.36 17.18
N ALA A 328 0.68 25.18 17.75
CA ALA A 328 0.39 26.54 18.18
C ALA A 328 0.05 27.46 17.00
N ALA A 329 0.73 27.32 15.86
CA ALA A 329 0.44 28.09 14.64
C ALA A 329 -0.91 27.72 14.01
N LEU A 330 -1.29 26.43 14.05
CA LEU A 330 -2.60 25.97 13.57
C LEU A 330 -3.73 26.44 14.50
N ALA A 331 -3.53 26.36 15.82
CA ALA A 331 -4.45 26.89 16.82
C ALA A 331 -4.60 28.43 16.72
N ALA A 332 -3.50 29.13 16.47
CA ALA A 332 -3.50 30.59 16.27
C ALA A 332 -4.19 31.00 14.94
N ARG A 333 -4.13 30.19 13.88
CA ARG A 333 -4.88 30.40 12.64
C ARG A 333 -6.38 30.16 12.84
N SER A 334 -6.75 29.07 13.52
CA SER A 334 -8.16 28.78 13.84
C SER A 334 -8.80 29.84 14.75
N ALA A 335 -8.03 30.43 15.66
CA ALA A 335 -8.49 31.51 16.53
C ALA A 335 -8.58 32.89 15.83
N ARG A 336 -8.01 33.02 14.64
CA ARG A 336 -8.02 34.29 13.86
C ARG A 336 -9.06 34.36 12.74
N GLU A 337 -9.79 33.25 12.46
CA GLU A 337 -10.94 33.32 11.56
C GLU A 337 -12.15 33.88 12.34
N PRO A 338 -12.58 35.12 12.09
CA PRO A 338 -13.81 35.66 12.69
C PRO A 338 -15.00 34.86 12.11
N MET A 339 -15.83 34.34 12.99
CA MET A 339 -17.14 33.80 12.61
C MET A 339 -17.87 34.81 11.75
N ARG A 340 -17.98 34.58 10.46
CA ARG A 340 -18.90 35.32 9.60
C ARG A 340 -20.32 34.89 9.94
N THR A 341 -20.87 35.43 11.01
CA THR A 341 -22.32 35.53 11.24
C THR A 341 -22.88 36.60 10.39
N GLY A 342 -23.69 36.28 9.43
CA GLY A 342 -24.37 37.24 8.58
C GLY A 342 -25.25 36.62 7.52
N TYR A 343 -26.20 35.80 7.92
CA TYR A 343 -27.40 35.56 7.10
C TYR A 343 -28.41 36.64 7.45
N VAL A 344 -28.53 37.66 6.58
CA VAL A 344 -29.65 38.58 6.57
C VAL A 344 -30.82 37.91 5.90
N ILE A 345 -31.86 37.62 6.69
CA ILE A 345 -33.15 37.14 6.17
C ILE A 345 -33.90 38.38 5.65
N GLU A 346 -33.94 38.55 4.34
CA GLU A 346 -34.87 39.51 3.71
C GLU A 346 -36.29 38.89 3.72
N THR A 347 -37.18 39.53 4.42
CA THR A 347 -38.62 39.29 4.38
C THR A 347 -39.25 39.85 3.10
N PRO A 348 -40.06 39.12 2.34
CA PRO A 348 -40.77 39.69 1.17
C PRO A 348 -41.89 40.63 1.60
N ARG A 349 -41.87 41.84 1.06
CA ARG A 349 -43.01 42.79 1.13
C ARG A 349 -44.17 42.24 0.30
N LYS A 350 -45.36 42.20 0.96
CA LYS A 350 -46.65 42.07 0.28
C LYS A 350 -46.99 43.32 -0.47
N VAL A 351 -47.40 43.15 -1.73
CA VAL A 351 -48.41 43.94 -2.45
C VAL A 351 -49.19 42.96 -3.27
#